data_b6a5b55eba765b2cc6d33cbf5a4a3016
#
_entry.id   b6a5b55eba765b2cc6d33cbf5a4a3016
#
_cell.length_a   1.000
_cell.length_b   1.000
_cell.length_c   1.000
_cell.angle_alpha   90.00
_cell.angle_beta   90.00
_cell.angle_gamma   90.00
#
_symmetry.space_group_name_H-M   'P 1'
#
loop_
_entity.id
_entity.type
_entity.pdbx_description
1 polymer ?
#
loop_
_entity_poly.entity_id
_entity_poly.type
_entity_poly.pdbx_seq_one_letter_code
_entity_poly.pdbx_strand_id
1 'polypeptide(L)'
;MRVVCIAAGCVSLLTTFGMMPSFAAEVSNPFIQQEAARADASLRQRAEAPMTGAALSRSESAYTGLDKAPMKSLPKESTSFAIEHIVVTSSEPVLQKYKNRLQVYNHNRIGTEGIQFLQKELQEQLLSDGYITSQVVVPNQDLQSGTLTFEIMPGYVEDIVLTNSKARTNWRSAFPVRPGYVLRRQALEQGIDQMRNVPGQDIKMTIEPGRKPLHSIVKLTVEQKGFVHGSLMLDNSGNKSTGTYQGTVYLSFSQLAGLNDVLTTSFTKDISHHDDGHGSKQYAVSYSVPDGNRTYRLSTYKYSYNQLVFMPNAFRSSGTTQGTEFAVEQVLNRTSRSKTSAVAKVIHKERHNYLDDVELGVQEQHTTAVEVGLSHRQYSGNTVSDVYLFYRQGINGLGAQVRSWEGLSDNPTTLYKMAGLEGQIQTGVRMGHKQGTYTMRFRSQFTDQRLFGTDQFSIGGRYSVRGFSGEETLRGDSGYYVQNEWALPFRKQQVTPYVGVDIGHVWGPSTETQVGNTLVGGVVGVRGTVGDDVNYDVSLGTPIKKPEGFDTDTRVWAFRGSYQF
;
A
#
# COMPACT_ATOMS: atom_id res chain seq x y z
N MET A 1 14.65 19.92 3.83
CA MET A 1 13.85 19.82 4.77
C MET A 1 14.07 18.63 5.50
N ARG A 2 13.73 18.49 6.47
CA ARG A 2 14.45 17.83 7.43
C ARG A 2 13.55 17.18 8.31
N VAL A 3 13.86 16.16 8.75
CA VAL A 3 13.17 15.44 9.63
C VAL A 3 14.05 14.98 10.67
N VAL A 4 13.59 14.97 11.62
CA VAL A 4 14.04 14.82 12.86
C VAL A 4 14.51 13.48 13.17
N CYS A 5 15.64 13.50 13.40
CA CYS A 5 16.26 12.56 14.22
C CYS A 5 16.25 12.84 15.57
N ILE A 6 15.90 12.05 16.26
CA ILE A 6 16.33 11.99 17.56
C ILE A 6 17.19 10.82 17.72
N ALA A 7 18.21 11.23 17.87
CA ALA A 7 19.11 10.67 18.72
C ALA A 7 18.71 10.93 20.12
N ALA A 8 18.45 9.98 20.85
CA ALA A 8 18.82 10.05 22.20
C ALA A 8 20.31 9.83 22.23
N GLY A 9 21.03 10.88 22.22
CA GLY A 9 22.37 10.80 22.68
C GLY A 9 22.35 10.46 24.15
N CYS A 10 23.19 9.57 24.56
CA CYS A 10 23.78 9.69 25.85
C CYS A 10 24.49 11.02 25.87
N VAL A 11 23.98 11.93 26.65
CA VAL A 11 24.67 13.15 26.97
C VAL A 11 25.97 12.76 27.61
N SER A 12 27.08 13.05 27.00
CA SER A 12 28.31 13.21 27.74
C SER A 12 28.15 14.46 28.58
N LEU A 13 27.71 14.29 29.81
CA LEU A 13 27.87 15.26 30.84
C LEU A 13 29.36 15.33 31.15
N LEU A 14 30.05 16.25 30.52
CA LEU A 14 31.32 16.75 31.01
C LEU A 14 31.21 18.24 31.10
N THR A 15 31.05 18.62 32.35
CA THR A 15 31.27 19.93 32.88
C THR A 15 32.60 20.49 32.42
N THR A 16 32.54 21.57 31.66
CA THR A 16 33.52 22.65 31.80
C THR A 16 32.79 23.95 31.59
N PHE A 17 32.77 24.74 32.63
CA PHE A 17 32.45 26.15 32.60
C PHE A 17 33.35 26.85 31.61
N GLY A 18 32.77 27.53 30.66
CA GLY A 18 33.52 28.40 29.77
C GLY A 18 32.80 28.70 28.46
N MET A 19 32.01 29.75 28.49
CA MET A 19 31.66 30.64 27.38
C MET A 19 31.44 30.05 25.98
N MET A 20 30.25 30.27 25.56
CA MET A 20 29.74 30.52 24.24
C MET A 20 28.90 29.43 23.59
N PRO A 21 27.84 29.87 22.90
CA PRO A 21 26.78 29.01 22.44
C PRO A 21 27.16 28.48 21.08
N SER A 22 27.69 27.37 21.05
CA SER A 22 27.77 26.67 19.78
C SER A 22 27.51 25.22 20.00
N PHE A 23 26.52 24.77 19.28
CA PHE A 23 26.38 23.37 19.00
C PHE A 23 26.05 22.49 20.22
N ALA A 24 24.79 22.45 20.56
CA ALA A 24 24.25 21.16 20.94
C ALA A 24 24.49 20.22 19.77
N ALA A 25 25.71 19.67 19.69
CA ALA A 25 25.95 18.49 18.87
C ALA A 25 24.90 17.49 19.29
N GLU A 26 23.97 17.20 18.42
CA GLU A 26 22.98 16.16 18.59
C GLU A 26 23.74 14.86 18.80
N VAL A 27 23.98 14.48 20.05
CA VAL A 27 24.54 13.18 20.36
C VAL A 27 23.46 12.17 20.02
N SER A 28 23.54 11.66 18.80
CA SER A 28 22.61 10.67 18.30
C SER A 28 22.86 9.34 18.99
N ASN A 29 21.96 8.90 19.86
CA ASN A 29 21.98 7.51 20.28
C ASN A 29 21.41 6.66 19.15
N PRO A 30 22.24 5.89 18.45
CA PRO A 30 21.81 5.06 17.32
C PRO A 30 20.70 4.08 17.70
N PHE A 31 20.64 3.61 18.93
CA PHE A 31 19.65 2.62 19.37
C PHE A 31 18.21 3.15 19.36
N ILE A 32 18.00 4.38 19.78
CA ILE A 32 16.65 4.95 19.87
C ILE A 32 16.06 5.28 18.49
N GLN A 33 16.91 5.72 17.59
CA GLN A 33 16.50 5.99 16.22
C GLN A 33 16.13 4.71 15.49
N GLN A 34 16.86 3.64 15.78
CA GLN A 34 16.63 2.32 15.24
C GLN A 34 15.30 1.73 15.71
N GLU A 35 14.95 1.90 16.99
CA GLU A 35 13.68 1.43 17.52
C GLU A 35 12.48 2.17 16.91
N ALA A 36 12.58 3.48 16.70
CA ALA A 36 11.53 4.23 16.02
C ALA A 36 11.36 3.82 14.55
N ALA A 37 12.47 3.61 13.83
CA ALA A 37 12.44 3.12 12.44
C ALA A 37 11.88 1.70 12.36
N ARG A 38 12.19 0.84 13.35
CA ARG A 38 11.62 -0.51 13.46
C ARG A 38 10.14 -0.48 13.77
N ALA A 39 9.70 0.36 14.69
CA ALA A 39 8.28 0.52 15.01
C ALA A 39 7.49 0.94 13.76
N ASP A 40 7.98 1.92 13.02
CA ASP A 40 7.35 2.38 11.77
C ASP A 40 7.36 1.27 10.69
N ALA A 41 8.49 0.58 10.49
CA ALA A 41 8.60 -0.54 9.56
C ALA A 41 7.71 -1.74 9.95
N SER A 42 7.64 -2.07 11.24
CA SER A 42 6.79 -3.15 11.74
C SER A 42 5.31 -2.83 11.61
N LEU A 43 4.91 -1.58 11.86
CA LEU A 43 3.54 -1.10 11.66
C LEU A 43 3.12 -1.19 10.20
N ARG A 44 3.98 -0.73 9.28
CA ARG A 44 3.71 -0.80 7.85
C ARG A 44 3.57 -2.25 7.39
N GLN A 45 4.49 -3.12 7.77
CA GLN A 45 4.45 -4.52 7.37
C GLN A 45 3.25 -5.28 7.97
N ARG A 46 2.81 -4.93 9.18
CA ARG A 46 1.63 -5.51 9.81
C ARG A 46 0.33 -4.97 9.22
N ALA A 47 0.30 -3.71 8.78
CA ALA A 47 -0.82 -3.16 8.02
C ALA A 47 -0.94 -3.80 6.63
N GLU A 48 0.17 -4.28 6.06
CA GLU A 48 0.24 -4.92 4.75
C GLU A 48 0.04 -6.45 4.80
N ALA A 49 0.29 -7.09 5.96
CA ALA A 49 0.23 -8.54 6.12
C ALA A 49 -1.14 -9.18 5.77
N PRO A 50 -2.30 -8.56 6.08
CA PRO A 50 -3.59 -9.09 5.65
C PRO A 50 -3.84 -8.97 4.15
N MET A 51 -3.14 -8.08 3.45
CA MET A 51 -3.34 -7.85 2.02
C MET A 51 -2.64 -8.88 1.13
N THR A 52 -1.61 -9.56 1.64
CA THR A 52 -0.84 -10.53 0.84
C THR A 52 -1.54 -11.88 0.65
N GLY A 53 -2.46 -12.25 1.54
CA GLY A 53 -3.23 -13.50 1.43
C GLY A 53 -4.48 -13.40 0.53
N ALA A 54 -5.12 -12.24 0.49
CA ALA A 54 -6.36 -12.03 -0.26
C ALA A 54 -6.13 -11.54 -1.71
N ALA A 55 -4.92 -11.06 -2.02
CA ALA A 55 -4.62 -10.42 -3.31
C ALA A 55 -4.47 -11.38 -4.49
N LEU A 56 -4.43 -12.68 -4.27
CA LEU A 56 -4.27 -13.69 -5.32
C LEU A 56 -5.57 -14.34 -5.79
N SER A 57 -6.71 -14.03 -5.20
CA SER A 57 -7.98 -14.45 -5.78
C SER A 57 -8.31 -13.56 -6.98
N ARG A 58 -7.81 -13.98 -8.14
CA ARG A 58 -8.29 -13.54 -9.43
C ARG A 58 -9.82 -13.57 -9.42
N SER A 59 -10.47 -12.41 -9.50
CA SER A 59 -11.78 -12.43 -10.12
C SER A 59 -11.52 -12.82 -11.58
N GLU A 60 -11.67 -14.08 -11.92
CA GLU A 60 -11.76 -14.52 -13.31
C GLU A 60 -13.04 -13.92 -13.88
N SER A 61 -12.94 -12.65 -14.27
CA SER A 61 -13.82 -12.08 -15.26
C SER A 61 -13.48 -12.79 -16.56
N ALA A 62 -14.37 -13.67 -17.02
CA ALA A 62 -14.25 -14.43 -18.25
C ALA A 62 -14.26 -13.58 -19.54
N TYR A 63 -14.03 -12.28 -19.41
CA TYR A 63 -13.83 -11.35 -20.51
C TYR A 63 -12.35 -11.01 -20.62
N THR A 64 -11.62 -11.80 -21.42
CA THR A 64 -10.34 -11.39 -21.99
C THR A 64 -10.57 -10.06 -22.71
N GLY A 65 -9.96 -8.98 -22.19
CA GLY A 65 -10.03 -7.68 -22.82
C GLY A 65 -9.53 -7.82 -24.26
N LEU A 66 -10.37 -7.44 -25.20
CA LEU A 66 -9.97 -7.25 -26.58
C LEU A 66 -8.91 -6.15 -26.58
N ASP A 67 -7.66 -6.53 -26.83
CA ASP A 67 -6.61 -5.58 -27.14
C ASP A 67 -7.11 -4.70 -28.29
N LYS A 68 -6.69 -3.45 -28.32
CA LYS A 68 -6.98 -2.54 -29.44
C LYS A 68 -6.48 -3.20 -30.74
N ALA A 69 -7.33 -3.99 -31.37
CA ALA A 69 -7.01 -4.56 -32.67
C ALA A 69 -6.77 -3.41 -33.66
N PRO A 70 -5.79 -3.54 -34.56
CA PRO A 70 -5.58 -2.55 -35.61
C PRO A 70 -6.89 -2.43 -36.41
N MET A 71 -7.20 -1.21 -36.88
CA MET A 71 -8.39 -0.91 -37.66
C MET A 71 -8.53 -1.89 -38.79
N LYS A 72 -9.61 -2.67 -38.77
CA LYS A 72 -9.93 -3.63 -39.82
C LYS A 72 -10.49 -2.86 -41.04
N SER A 73 -10.15 -3.27 -42.24
CA SER A 73 -10.71 -2.70 -43.46
C SER A 73 -12.21 -2.97 -43.55
N LEU A 74 -12.98 -1.99 -44.03
CA LEU A 74 -14.39 -2.18 -44.34
C LEU A 74 -14.57 -3.33 -45.36
N PRO A 75 -15.63 -4.13 -45.23
CA PRO A 75 -15.96 -5.16 -46.24
C PRO A 75 -16.27 -4.50 -47.57
N LYS A 76 -15.89 -5.16 -48.67
CA LYS A 76 -16.22 -4.74 -50.04
C LYS A 76 -17.58 -5.30 -50.41
N GLU A 77 -18.54 -4.42 -50.68
CA GLU A 77 -19.92 -4.79 -50.99
C GLU A 77 -20.34 -4.27 -52.37
N SER A 78 -21.14 -5.05 -53.05
CA SER A 78 -21.69 -4.66 -54.37
C SER A 78 -22.76 -3.57 -54.27
N THR A 79 -23.56 -3.62 -53.19
CA THR A 79 -24.58 -2.61 -52.88
C THR A 79 -24.12 -1.77 -51.70
N SER A 80 -23.82 -0.48 -51.94
CA SER A 80 -23.29 0.40 -50.94
C SER A 80 -23.68 1.86 -51.22
N PHE A 81 -23.81 2.66 -50.16
CA PHE A 81 -24.11 4.08 -50.20
C PHE A 81 -22.82 4.90 -49.97
N ALA A 82 -22.75 6.07 -50.59
CA ALA A 82 -21.68 7.02 -50.30
C ALA A 82 -21.98 7.72 -48.96
N ILE A 83 -21.19 7.46 -47.92
CA ILE A 83 -21.38 8.01 -46.61
C ILE A 83 -20.33 9.09 -46.38
N GLU A 84 -20.77 10.35 -46.32
CA GLU A 84 -19.91 11.51 -46.04
C GLU A 84 -19.63 11.66 -44.54
N HIS A 85 -20.64 11.39 -43.71
CA HIS A 85 -20.56 11.60 -42.27
C HIS A 85 -21.12 10.41 -41.50
N ILE A 86 -20.34 9.92 -40.51
CA ILE A 86 -20.81 8.96 -39.52
C ILE A 86 -21.02 9.67 -38.21
N VAL A 87 -22.22 9.60 -37.66
CA VAL A 87 -22.64 10.26 -36.42
C VAL A 87 -22.96 9.23 -35.36
N VAL A 88 -22.37 9.36 -34.17
CA VAL A 88 -22.73 8.54 -33.01
C VAL A 88 -23.41 9.43 -31.98
N THR A 89 -24.63 9.05 -31.57
CA THR A 89 -25.46 9.79 -30.61
C THR A 89 -25.68 8.99 -29.34
N SER A 90 -25.93 9.66 -28.24
CA SER A 90 -26.42 9.07 -26.98
C SER A 90 -27.12 10.12 -26.15
N SER A 91 -28.13 9.71 -25.38
CA SER A 91 -28.82 10.55 -24.39
C SER A 91 -27.94 10.85 -23.16
N GLU A 92 -26.90 10.03 -22.89
CA GLU A 92 -26.06 10.14 -21.72
C GLU A 92 -24.74 10.88 -22.00
N PRO A 93 -24.41 11.95 -21.22
CA PRO A 93 -23.17 12.72 -21.41
C PRO A 93 -21.91 11.86 -21.34
N VAL A 94 -21.89 10.85 -20.48
CA VAL A 94 -20.74 9.94 -20.29
C VAL A 94 -20.43 9.10 -21.52
N LEU A 95 -21.40 8.89 -22.40
CA LEU A 95 -21.29 8.14 -23.65
C LEU A 95 -21.00 9.03 -24.86
N GLN A 96 -21.12 10.35 -24.76
CA GLN A 96 -20.81 11.28 -25.84
C GLN A 96 -19.33 11.26 -26.26
N LYS A 97 -18.44 10.71 -25.43
CA LYS A 97 -17.02 10.48 -25.81
C LYS A 97 -16.84 9.60 -27.05
N TYR A 98 -17.86 8.83 -27.43
CA TYR A 98 -17.84 8.00 -28.63
C TYR A 98 -18.25 8.74 -29.91
N LYS A 99 -18.72 9.99 -29.81
CA LYS A 99 -19.25 10.79 -30.92
C LYS A 99 -18.33 10.80 -32.15
N ASN A 100 -17.04 10.86 -31.95
CA ASN A 100 -16.05 10.96 -33.02
C ASN A 100 -15.34 9.63 -33.33
N ARG A 101 -15.77 8.54 -32.70
CA ARG A 101 -15.02 7.26 -32.74
C ARG A 101 -14.99 6.64 -34.14
N LEU A 102 -16.07 6.75 -34.90
CA LEU A 102 -16.20 6.16 -36.20
C LEU A 102 -15.89 7.15 -37.35
N GLN A 103 -15.51 8.38 -37.09
CA GLN A 103 -15.25 9.42 -38.11
C GLN A 103 -14.10 9.05 -39.06
N VAL A 104 -13.20 8.15 -38.63
CA VAL A 104 -12.13 7.63 -39.47
C VAL A 104 -12.66 6.87 -40.70
N TYR A 105 -13.92 6.42 -40.69
CA TYR A 105 -14.60 5.75 -41.78
C TYR A 105 -15.48 6.69 -42.61
N ASN A 106 -15.44 8.00 -42.40
CA ASN A 106 -16.11 8.98 -43.25
C ASN A 106 -15.58 8.92 -44.66
N HIS A 107 -16.37 9.40 -45.63
CA HIS A 107 -16.06 9.45 -47.05
C HIS A 107 -15.80 8.06 -47.68
N ASN A 108 -16.46 7.01 -47.17
CA ASN A 108 -16.39 5.67 -47.70
C ASN A 108 -17.73 5.22 -48.26
N ARG A 109 -17.67 4.22 -49.11
CA ARG A 109 -18.88 3.51 -49.55
C ARG A 109 -19.16 2.38 -48.56
N ILE A 110 -20.34 2.39 -47.97
CA ILE A 110 -20.75 1.49 -46.88
C ILE A 110 -22.08 0.84 -47.24
N GLY A 111 -22.14 -0.49 -47.21
CA GLY A 111 -23.36 -1.25 -47.37
C GLY A 111 -23.81 -1.91 -46.07
N THR A 112 -24.66 -2.89 -46.14
CA THR A 112 -25.25 -3.57 -44.99
C THR A 112 -24.20 -4.25 -44.09
N GLU A 113 -23.23 -4.94 -44.70
CA GLU A 113 -22.17 -5.62 -43.98
C GLU A 113 -21.23 -4.60 -43.28
N GLY A 114 -20.93 -3.48 -43.97
CA GLY A 114 -20.16 -2.38 -43.42
C GLY A 114 -20.84 -1.72 -42.22
N ILE A 115 -22.16 -1.50 -42.27
CA ILE A 115 -22.94 -1.00 -41.14
C ILE A 115 -22.88 -1.97 -39.96
N GLN A 116 -23.08 -3.27 -40.19
CA GLN A 116 -22.99 -4.28 -39.12
C GLN A 116 -21.57 -4.37 -38.55
N PHE A 117 -20.55 -4.26 -39.38
CA PHE A 117 -19.16 -4.22 -38.94
C PHE A 117 -18.89 -3.02 -38.01
N LEU A 118 -19.31 -1.81 -38.39
CA LEU A 118 -19.13 -0.60 -37.57
C LEU A 118 -19.95 -0.65 -36.29
N GLN A 119 -21.19 -1.17 -36.35
CA GLN A 119 -22.01 -1.39 -35.16
C GLN A 119 -21.32 -2.34 -34.16
N LYS A 120 -20.78 -3.45 -34.68
CA LYS A 120 -20.06 -4.43 -33.87
C LYS A 120 -18.79 -3.83 -33.26
N GLU A 121 -18.01 -3.07 -34.01
CA GLU A 121 -16.80 -2.40 -33.53
C GLU A 121 -17.11 -1.43 -32.40
N LEU A 122 -18.15 -0.61 -32.53
CA LEU A 122 -18.59 0.31 -31.50
C LEU A 122 -19.13 -0.43 -30.27
N GLN A 123 -19.88 -1.53 -30.46
CA GLN A 123 -20.38 -2.37 -29.38
C GLN A 123 -19.22 -3.04 -28.60
N GLU A 124 -18.23 -3.58 -29.30
CA GLU A 124 -17.03 -4.18 -28.70
C GLU A 124 -16.25 -3.14 -27.87
N GLN A 125 -16.16 -1.90 -28.37
CA GLN A 125 -15.53 -0.81 -27.63
C GLN A 125 -16.31 -0.45 -26.37
N LEU A 126 -17.64 -0.39 -26.40
CA LEU A 126 -18.48 -0.16 -25.22
C LEU A 126 -18.27 -1.25 -24.16
N LEU A 127 -18.27 -2.51 -24.59
CA LEU A 127 -18.03 -3.66 -23.70
C LEU A 127 -16.63 -3.61 -23.09
N SER A 128 -15.61 -3.27 -23.87
CA SER A 128 -14.23 -3.09 -23.41
C SER A 128 -14.12 -1.98 -22.37
N ASP A 129 -14.82 -0.86 -22.56
CA ASP A 129 -14.86 0.27 -21.63
C ASP A 129 -15.77 -0.01 -20.40
N GLY A 130 -16.42 -1.18 -20.38
CA GLY A 130 -17.21 -1.66 -19.25
C GLY A 130 -18.70 -1.34 -19.28
N TYR A 131 -19.24 -0.80 -20.36
CA TYR A 131 -20.68 -0.55 -20.54
C TYR A 131 -21.39 -1.84 -21.01
N ILE A 132 -21.41 -2.84 -20.14
CA ILE A 132 -21.78 -4.24 -20.47
C ILE A 132 -23.27 -4.45 -20.78
N THR A 133 -24.12 -3.49 -20.43
CA THR A 133 -25.57 -3.55 -20.69
C THR A 133 -26.05 -2.49 -21.69
N SER A 134 -25.17 -1.59 -22.13
CA SER A 134 -25.46 -0.61 -23.17
C SER A 134 -25.39 -1.25 -24.56
N GLN A 135 -26.24 -0.80 -25.46
CA GLN A 135 -26.38 -1.36 -26.81
C GLN A 135 -26.18 -0.29 -27.88
N VAL A 136 -25.62 -0.67 -29.00
CA VAL A 136 -25.52 0.15 -30.19
C VAL A 136 -26.63 -0.26 -31.15
N VAL A 137 -27.47 0.66 -31.54
CA VAL A 137 -28.55 0.45 -32.52
C VAL A 137 -28.36 1.34 -33.73
N VAL A 138 -28.86 0.91 -34.87
CA VAL A 138 -28.94 1.69 -36.10
C VAL A 138 -30.41 2.08 -36.27
N PRO A 139 -30.79 3.35 -36.05
CA PRO A 139 -32.17 3.77 -36.25
C PRO A 139 -32.57 3.71 -37.74
N ASN A 140 -33.87 3.67 -38.00
CA ASN A 140 -34.36 3.83 -39.35
C ASN A 140 -33.94 5.17 -39.92
N GLN A 141 -33.24 5.19 -41.05
CA GLN A 141 -32.66 6.41 -41.62
C GLN A 141 -32.51 6.28 -43.14
N ASP A 142 -32.50 7.44 -43.82
CA ASP A 142 -32.20 7.48 -45.24
C ASP A 142 -30.70 7.65 -45.50
N LEU A 143 -30.07 6.61 -46.03
CA LEU A 143 -28.64 6.61 -46.33
C LEU A 143 -28.29 7.41 -47.61
N GLN A 144 -29.28 7.78 -48.41
CA GLN A 144 -29.05 8.64 -49.59
C GLN A 144 -28.68 10.07 -49.17
N SER A 145 -28.98 10.45 -47.93
CA SER A 145 -28.55 11.75 -47.32
C SER A 145 -27.01 11.85 -47.13
N GLY A 146 -26.26 10.77 -47.29
CA GLY A 146 -24.82 10.73 -47.03
C GLY A 146 -24.45 10.67 -45.55
N THR A 147 -25.44 10.57 -44.66
CA THR A 147 -25.20 10.47 -43.22
C THR A 147 -25.61 9.12 -42.67
N LEU A 148 -24.70 8.47 -41.93
CA LEU A 148 -24.97 7.20 -41.23
C LEU A 148 -24.94 7.46 -39.72
N THR A 149 -26.07 7.25 -39.04
CA THR A 149 -26.22 7.47 -37.62
C THR A 149 -26.24 6.16 -36.85
N PHE A 150 -25.45 6.09 -35.78
CA PHE A 150 -25.52 5.07 -34.74
C PHE A 150 -26.02 5.71 -33.44
N GLU A 151 -26.89 5.03 -32.74
CA GLU A 151 -27.37 5.48 -31.43
C GLU A 151 -26.88 4.52 -30.34
N ILE A 152 -26.24 5.05 -29.30
CA ILE A 152 -25.89 4.28 -28.12
C ILE A 152 -27.02 4.38 -27.12
N MET A 153 -27.71 3.28 -26.91
CA MET A 153 -28.75 3.13 -25.89
C MET A 153 -28.12 2.75 -24.55
N PRO A 154 -28.13 3.64 -23.53
CA PRO A 154 -27.49 3.37 -22.26
C PRO A 154 -28.21 2.30 -21.46
N GLY A 155 -27.43 1.39 -20.87
CA GLY A 155 -27.94 0.42 -19.90
C GLY A 155 -27.83 0.97 -18.49
N TYR A 156 -28.90 0.92 -17.72
CA TYR A 156 -29.00 1.51 -16.38
C TYR A 156 -29.03 0.46 -15.26
N VAL A 157 -28.60 0.85 -14.06
CA VAL A 157 -28.86 0.11 -12.83
C VAL A 157 -30.30 0.42 -12.39
N GLU A 158 -31.18 -0.57 -12.34
CA GLU A 158 -32.51 -0.42 -11.78
C GLU A 158 -32.46 -0.46 -10.26
N ASP A 159 -31.78 -1.46 -9.70
CA ASP A 159 -31.59 -1.62 -8.27
C ASP A 159 -30.35 -2.46 -7.95
N ILE A 160 -29.86 -2.33 -6.70
CA ILE A 160 -28.82 -3.18 -6.11
C ILE A 160 -29.40 -3.79 -4.85
N VAL A 161 -29.58 -5.10 -4.86
CA VAL A 161 -30.27 -5.82 -3.79
C VAL A 161 -29.37 -6.86 -3.12
N LEU A 162 -29.45 -6.93 -1.79
CA LEU A 162 -28.86 -8.01 -1.01
C LEU A 162 -29.83 -9.17 -0.96
N THR A 163 -29.42 -10.35 -1.43
CA THR A 163 -30.26 -11.54 -1.44
C THR A 163 -30.32 -12.23 -0.07
N ASN A 164 -29.36 -11.92 0.81
CA ASN A 164 -29.28 -12.44 2.17
C ASN A 164 -29.55 -11.33 3.19
N SER A 165 -30.70 -11.33 3.82
CA SER A 165 -31.15 -10.32 4.78
C SER A 165 -30.41 -10.34 6.13
N LYS A 166 -29.62 -11.39 6.40
CA LYS A 166 -28.86 -11.53 7.67
C LYS A 166 -27.50 -10.82 7.66
N ALA A 167 -27.04 -10.34 6.50
CA ALA A 167 -25.76 -9.65 6.41
C ALA A 167 -25.86 -8.24 7.00
N ARG A 168 -24.98 -7.91 7.95
CA ARG A 168 -24.85 -6.56 8.53
C ARG A 168 -24.06 -5.63 7.61
N THR A 169 -24.31 -5.63 6.33
CA THR A 169 -23.54 -4.86 5.37
C THR A 169 -24.42 -3.90 4.61
N ASN A 170 -23.83 -2.78 4.17
CA ASN A 170 -24.52 -1.76 3.40
C ASN A 170 -23.81 -1.57 2.06
N TRP A 171 -24.42 -2.05 0.98
CA TRP A 171 -23.86 -1.85 -0.34
C TRP A 171 -23.67 -0.36 -0.71
N ARG A 172 -24.47 0.55 -0.11
CA ARG A 172 -24.40 1.99 -0.39
C ARG A 172 -23.09 2.63 0.01
N SER A 173 -22.42 2.15 1.04
CA SER A 173 -21.08 2.64 1.41
C SER A 173 -19.99 2.11 0.48
N ALA A 174 -20.19 0.94 -0.14
CA ALA A 174 -19.17 0.29 -0.95
C ALA A 174 -19.23 0.65 -2.44
N PHE A 175 -20.45 0.75 -3.01
CA PHE A 175 -20.61 0.94 -4.45
C PHE A 175 -20.64 2.43 -4.83
N PRO A 176 -19.85 2.84 -5.83
CA PRO A 176 -19.90 4.21 -6.36
C PRO A 176 -21.10 4.48 -7.28
N VAL A 177 -21.83 3.43 -7.67
CA VAL A 177 -23.00 3.51 -8.55
C VAL A 177 -24.30 3.42 -7.75
N ARG A 178 -25.36 4.07 -8.24
CA ARG A 178 -26.69 4.10 -7.62
C ARG A 178 -27.75 3.70 -8.64
N PRO A 179 -28.94 3.27 -8.21
CA PRO A 179 -30.09 3.12 -9.11
C PRO A 179 -30.31 4.38 -9.95
N GLY A 180 -30.58 4.20 -11.24
CA GLY A 180 -30.72 5.27 -12.23
C GLY A 180 -29.42 5.70 -12.91
N TYR A 181 -28.26 5.22 -12.49
CA TYR A 181 -26.99 5.51 -13.16
C TYR A 181 -26.71 4.49 -14.28
N VAL A 182 -25.96 4.93 -15.28
CA VAL A 182 -25.48 4.03 -16.33
C VAL A 182 -24.62 2.94 -15.71
N LEU A 183 -24.94 1.68 -16.03
CA LEU A 183 -24.22 0.53 -15.49
C LEU A 183 -22.84 0.44 -16.13
N ARG A 184 -21.83 0.45 -15.28
CA ARG A 184 -20.45 0.30 -15.67
C ARG A 184 -19.78 -0.78 -14.82
N ARG A 185 -19.17 -1.77 -15.47
CA ARG A 185 -18.52 -2.92 -14.81
C ARG A 185 -17.52 -2.48 -13.74
N GLN A 186 -16.69 -1.47 -14.04
CA GLN A 186 -15.66 -0.98 -13.11
C GLN A 186 -16.27 -0.43 -11.80
N ALA A 187 -17.45 0.18 -11.86
CA ALA A 187 -18.15 0.67 -10.68
C ALA A 187 -18.67 -0.49 -9.81
N LEU A 188 -19.11 -1.58 -10.44
CA LEU A 188 -19.53 -2.79 -9.73
C LEU A 188 -18.33 -3.51 -9.12
N GLU A 189 -17.24 -3.68 -9.86
CA GLU A 189 -15.99 -4.26 -9.36
C GLU A 189 -15.43 -3.47 -8.18
N GLN A 190 -15.48 -2.13 -8.22
CA GLN A 190 -15.06 -1.29 -7.11
C GLN A 190 -15.89 -1.56 -5.85
N GLY A 191 -17.21 -1.65 -5.99
CA GLY A 191 -18.09 -1.94 -4.86
C GLY A 191 -17.82 -3.32 -4.25
N ILE A 192 -17.61 -4.34 -5.10
CA ILE A 192 -17.26 -5.69 -4.65
C ILE A 192 -15.92 -5.70 -3.91
N ASP A 193 -14.91 -5.02 -4.43
CA ASP A 193 -13.60 -4.94 -3.78
C ASP A 193 -13.70 -4.26 -2.41
N GLN A 194 -14.45 -3.16 -2.29
CA GLN A 194 -14.68 -2.50 -1.00
C GLN A 194 -15.34 -3.44 0.01
N MET A 195 -16.32 -4.24 -0.43
CA MET A 195 -16.96 -5.21 0.45
C MET A 195 -16.05 -6.41 0.76
N ARG A 196 -15.23 -6.89 -0.18
CA ARG A 196 -14.27 -7.99 0.03
C ARG A 196 -13.08 -7.61 0.91
N ASN A 197 -12.77 -6.32 1.04
CA ASN A 197 -11.75 -5.85 1.97
C ASN A 197 -12.14 -6.04 3.45
N VAL A 198 -13.40 -6.35 3.72
CA VAL A 198 -13.89 -6.66 5.07
C VAL A 198 -13.51 -8.09 5.42
N PRO A 199 -12.74 -8.33 6.50
CA PRO A 199 -12.33 -9.66 6.91
C PRO A 199 -13.52 -10.60 7.11
N GLY A 200 -13.37 -11.84 6.63
CA GLY A 200 -14.42 -12.87 6.74
C GLY A 200 -15.62 -12.67 5.81
N GLN A 201 -15.64 -11.66 4.94
CA GLN A 201 -16.73 -11.39 4.02
C GLN A 201 -16.42 -11.91 2.60
N ASP A 202 -17.27 -12.78 2.08
CA ASP A 202 -17.25 -13.20 0.68
C ASP A 202 -18.50 -12.69 -0.05
N ILE A 203 -18.33 -12.29 -1.32
CA ILE A 203 -19.38 -11.65 -2.10
C ILE A 203 -19.48 -12.34 -3.46
N LYS A 204 -20.71 -12.78 -3.76
CA LYS A 204 -21.09 -13.22 -5.11
C LYS A 204 -22.04 -12.20 -5.70
N MET A 205 -21.81 -11.83 -6.96
CA MET A 205 -22.64 -10.88 -7.68
C MET A 205 -23.21 -11.53 -8.94
N THR A 206 -24.50 -11.30 -9.18
CA THR A 206 -25.17 -11.60 -10.45
C THR A 206 -25.88 -10.36 -10.98
N ILE A 207 -25.98 -10.25 -12.30
CA ILE A 207 -26.67 -9.16 -12.98
C ILE A 207 -27.84 -9.80 -13.73
N GLU A 208 -29.05 -9.35 -13.44
CA GLU A 208 -30.27 -9.83 -14.05
C GLU A 208 -30.99 -8.71 -14.80
N PRO A 209 -31.80 -9.03 -15.84
CA PRO A 209 -32.64 -8.03 -16.47
C PRO A 209 -33.59 -7.38 -15.46
N GLY A 210 -33.73 -6.07 -15.55
CA GLY A 210 -34.71 -5.31 -14.76
C GLY A 210 -36.13 -5.38 -15.35
N ARG A 211 -37.03 -4.65 -14.74
CA ARG A 211 -38.44 -4.56 -15.19
C ARG A 211 -38.59 -3.66 -16.41
N LYS A 212 -37.71 -2.65 -16.54
CA LYS A 212 -37.68 -1.71 -17.66
C LYS A 212 -36.68 -2.18 -18.70
N PRO A 213 -36.91 -1.93 -19.99
CA PRO A 213 -35.94 -2.19 -21.04
C PRO A 213 -34.59 -1.52 -20.72
N LEU A 214 -33.48 -2.18 -21.01
CA LEU A 214 -32.11 -1.70 -20.77
C LEU A 214 -31.78 -1.38 -19.29
N HIS A 215 -32.61 -1.82 -18.36
CA HIS A 215 -32.32 -1.73 -16.94
C HIS A 215 -31.89 -3.09 -16.39
N SER A 216 -31.03 -3.07 -15.40
CA SER A 216 -30.47 -4.27 -14.78
C SER A 216 -30.57 -4.19 -13.26
N ILE A 217 -30.88 -5.32 -12.62
CA ILE A 217 -30.86 -5.50 -11.17
C ILE A 217 -29.55 -6.22 -10.83
N VAL A 218 -28.78 -5.63 -9.93
CA VAL A 218 -27.54 -6.21 -9.40
C VAL A 218 -27.88 -6.92 -8.08
N LYS A 219 -27.75 -8.25 -8.06
CA LYS A 219 -27.97 -9.06 -6.86
C LYS A 219 -26.65 -9.41 -6.21
N LEU A 220 -26.55 -9.13 -4.91
CA LEU A 220 -25.39 -9.42 -4.09
C LEU A 220 -25.74 -10.48 -3.05
N THR A 221 -25.03 -11.60 -3.07
CA THR A 221 -25.09 -12.61 -2.01
C THR A 221 -23.84 -12.44 -1.16
N VAL A 222 -24.04 -12.13 0.12
CA VAL A 222 -22.96 -11.87 1.07
C VAL A 222 -22.87 -13.00 2.07
N GLU A 223 -21.73 -13.63 2.18
CA GLU A 223 -21.42 -14.62 3.20
C GLU A 223 -20.44 -13.99 4.20
N GLN A 224 -20.79 -13.92 5.49
CA GLN A 224 -19.93 -13.37 6.55
C GLN A 224 -19.51 -14.50 7.49
N LYS A 225 -18.23 -14.78 7.55
CA LYS A 225 -17.61 -15.76 8.45
C LYS A 225 -17.06 -15.04 9.69
N GLY A 226 -17.95 -14.76 10.65
CA GLY A 226 -17.58 -14.04 11.86
C GLY A 226 -17.44 -12.51 11.65
N PHE A 227 -17.38 -11.79 12.75
CA PHE A 227 -17.18 -10.34 12.80
C PHE A 227 -15.88 -9.98 13.51
N VAL A 228 -15.25 -10.95 14.15
CA VAL A 228 -13.97 -10.82 14.85
C VAL A 228 -13.03 -11.85 14.28
N HIS A 229 -11.86 -11.39 13.85
CA HIS A 229 -10.77 -12.22 13.39
C HIS A 229 -9.51 -11.81 14.13
N GLY A 230 -8.69 -12.78 14.48
CA GLY A 230 -7.50 -12.50 15.25
C GLY A 230 -6.29 -13.33 14.83
N SER A 231 -5.14 -12.91 15.28
CA SER A 231 -3.93 -13.71 15.21
C SER A 231 -3.03 -13.48 16.42
N LEU A 232 -2.38 -14.54 16.85
CA LEU A 232 -1.27 -14.51 17.79
C LEU A 232 0.02 -14.70 17.00
N MET A 233 1.04 -13.90 17.25
CA MET A 233 2.31 -13.99 16.55
C MET A 233 3.46 -13.94 17.54
N LEU A 234 4.46 -14.77 17.29
CA LEU A 234 5.75 -14.80 17.98
C LEU A 234 6.85 -14.64 16.95
N ASP A 235 7.78 -13.75 17.21
CA ASP A 235 8.95 -13.56 16.36
C ASP A 235 10.16 -13.03 17.14
N ASN A 236 11.34 -13.02 16.50
CA ASN A 236 12.56 -12.46 17.06
C ASN A 236 12.96 -11.15 16.33
N SER A 237 12.00 -10.28 16.07
CA SER A 237 12.25 -9.03 15.36
C SER A 237 12.66 -7.87 16.25
N GLY A 238 12.69 -8.06 17.55
CA GLY A 238 13.11 -7.04 18.50
C GLY A 238 14.64 -6.85 18.56
N ASN A 239 15.09 -5.94 19.44
CA ASN A 239 16.49 -5.60 19.65
C ASN A 239 17.03 -6.29 20.92
N LYS A 240 18.30 -6.60 20.97
CA LYS A 240 18.95 -7.20 22.16
C LYS A 240 18.79 -6.31 23.41
N SER A 241 18.85 -4.99 23.24
CA SER A 241 18.73 -4.03 24.35
C SER A 241 17.30 -3.78 24.84
N THR A 242 16.27 -4.00 24.02
CA THR A 242 14.87 -3.73 24.33
C THR A 242 13.96 -4.94 24.21
N GLY A 243 14.55 -6.12 24.01
CA GLY A 243 13.87 -7.41 23.92
C GLY A 243 13.83 -7.99 22.52
N THR A 244 14.56 -9.08 22.33
CA THR A 244 14.71 -9.78 21.04
C THR A 244 13.41 -10.47 20.61
N TYR A 245 12.73 -11.15 21.52
CA TYR A 245 11.52 -11.91 21.22
C TYR A 245 10.28 -11.08 21.46
N GLN A 246 9.43 -11.01 20.45
CA GLN A 246 8.20 -10.21 20.45
C GLN A 246 6.97 -11.11 20.39
N GLY A 247 6.03 -10.86 21.29
CA GLY A 247 4.68 -11.43 21.24
C GLY A 247 3.68 -10.39 20.74
N THR A 248 2.87 -10.74 19.75
CA THR A 248 1.86 -9.83 19.19
C THR A 248 0.49 -10.48 19.21
N VAL A 249 -0.50 -9.74 19.67
CA VAL A 249 -1.92 -10.02 19.49
C VAL A 249 -2.47 -9.03 18.47
N TYR A 250 -3.12 -9.53 17.44
CA TYR A 250 -3.81 -8.73 16.44
C TYR A 250 -5.29 -9.11 16.44
N LEU A 251 -6.17 -8.11 16.43
CA LEU A 251 -7.63 -8.30 16.34
C LEU A 251 -8.19 -7.36 15.26
N SER A 252 -9.14 -7.89 14.50
CA SER A 252 -9.89 -7.15 13.49
C SER A 252 -11.38 -7.33 13.75
N PHE A 253 -12.08 -6.22 13.85
CA PHE A 253 -13.53 -6.15 14.04
C PHE A 253 -14.16 -5.60 12.77
N SER A 254 -15.03 -6.39 12.18
CA SER A 254 -15.69 -6.08 10.92
C SER A 254 -17.10 -5.55 11.16
N GLN A 255 -17.55 -4.61 10.34
CA GLN A 255 -18.96 -4.16 10.30
C GLN A 255 -19.49 -3.59 11.63
N LEU A 256 -18.70 -2.81 12.36
CA LEU A 256 -19.12 -2.18 13.62
C LEU A 256 -20.28 -1.19 13.39
N ALA A 257 -20.18 -0.36 12.36
CA ALA A 257 -21.22 0.56 11.93
C ALA A 257 -22.11 -0.01 10.80
N GLY A 258 -21.80 -1.19 10.28
CA GLY A 258 -22.49 -1.76 9.13
C GLY A 258 -22.23 -1.05 7.81
N LEU A 259 -21.12 -0.32 7.70
CA LEU A 259 -20.72 0.50 6.55
C LEU A 259 -19.57 -0.14 5.75
N ASN A 260 -19.37 -1.43 5.85
CA ASN A 260 -18.18 -2.14 5.37
C ASN A 260 -16.90 -1.62 6.05
N ASP A 261 -17.06 -1.17 7.26
CA ASP A 261 -16.01 -0.64 8.11
C ASP A 261 -15.22 -1.74 8.79
N VAL A 262 -13.95 -1.45 9.05
CA VAL A 262 -13.02 -2.36 9.71
C VAL A 262 -12.24 -1.59 10.78
N LEU A 263 -12.33 -2.06 12.02
CA LEU A 263 -11.45 -1.64 13.11
C LEU A 263 -10.40 -2.72 13.32
N THR A 264 -9.13 -2.33 13.27
CA THR A 264 -8.01 -3.22 13.62
C THR A 264 -7.29 -2.70 14.85
N THR A 265 -6.87 -3.61 15.72
CA THR A 265 -6.02 -3.28 16.86
C THR A 265 -4.91 -4.30 16.99
N SER A 266 -3.74 -3.86 17.39
CA SER A 266 -2.63 -4.74 17.72
C SER A 266 -1.92 -4.30 18.99
N PHE A 267 -1.48 -5.29 19.73
CA PHE A 267 -0.62 -5.14 20.90
C PHE A 267 0.61 -6.03 20.72
N THR A 268 1.79 -5.42 20.78
CA THR A 268 3.07 -6.11 20.77
C THR A 268 3.82 -5.82 22.04
N LYS A 269 4.46 -6.82 22.61
CA LYS A 269 5.30 -6.69 23.80
C LYS A 269 6.52 -7.57 23.67
N ASP A 270 7.64 -7.08 24.20
CA ASP A 270 8.81 -7.91 24.48
C ASP A 270 8.45 -9.02 25.48
N ILE A 271 8.86 -10.24 25.14
CA ILE A 271 8.70 -11.43 25.99
C ILE A 271 10.04 -12.04 26.43
N SER A 272 11.16 -11.34 26.14
CA SER A 272 12.51 -11.80 26.47
C SER A 272 12.90 -11.47 27.91
N HIS A 273 12.46 -10.32 28.39
CA HIS A 273 12.85 -9.78 29.68
C HIS A 273 11.66 -9.72 30.63
N HIS A 274 11.96 -9.97 31.90
CA HIS A 274 10.97 -9.95 32.99
C HIS A 274 11.28 -8.86 34.01
N ASP A 275 12.31 -8.03 33.76
CA ASP A 275 12.69 -6.91 34.61
C ASP A 275 12.12 -5.57 34.11
N ASP A 276 12.07 -4.58 34.98
CA ASP A 276 11.57 -3.23 34.65
C ASP A 276 12.61 -2.37 33.92
N GLY A 277 13.86 -2.85 33.78
CA GLY A 277 14.98 -2.13 33.16
C GLY A 277 15.04 -2.27 31.64
N HIS A 278 14.40 -3.29 31.08
CA HIS A 278 14.44 -3.59 29.65
C HIS A 278 13.04 -3.88 29.13
N GLY A 279 12.85 -3.64 27.85
CA GLY A 279 11.65 -4.06 27.15
C GLY A 279 11.09 -3.05 26.18
N SER A 280 10.21 -3.51 25.32
CA SER A 280 9.45 -2.69 24.40
C SER A 280 7.99 -3.10 24.38
N LYS A 281 7.11 -2.13 24.11
CA LYS A 281 5.68 -2.37 23.90
C LYS A 281 5.12 -1.41 22.88
N GLN A 282 4.15 -1.90 22.11
CA GLN A 282 3.51 -1.14 21.06
C GLN A 282 2.01 -1.43 21.04
N TYR A 283 1.23 -0.38 20.88
CA TYR A 283 -0.20 -0.43 20.62
C TYR A 283 -0.46 0.23 19.28
N ALA A 284 -1.34 -0.34 18.47
CA ALA A 284 -1.82 0.32 17.28
C ALA A 284 -3.32 0.07 17.10
N VAL A 285 -4.02 1.09 16.61
CA VAL A 285 -5.44 1.04 16.27
C VAL A 285 -5.62 1.70 14.92
N SER A 286 -6.41 1.11 14.05
CA SER A 286 -6.78 1.71 12.76
C SER A 286 -8.25 1.43 12.46
N TYR A 287 -8.97 2.45 12.03
CA TYR A 287 -10.35 2.36 11.60
C TYR A 287 -10.49 2.84 10.16
N SER A 288 -11.12 2.04 9.32
CA SER A 288 -11.33 2.36 7.90
C SER A 288 -12.79 2.21 7.50
N VAL A 289 -13.26 3.15 6.68
CA VAL A 289 -14.63 3.17 6.15
C VAL A 289 -14.59 3.49 4.67
N PRO A 290 -15.17 2.66 3.79
CA PRO A 290 -15.32 2.97 2.37
C PRO A 290 -16.53 3.87 2.12
N ASP A 291 -16.42 4.73 1.09
CA ASP A 291 -17.51 5.48 0.49
C ASP A 291 -17.37 5.47 -1.04
N GLY A 292 -17.86 4.43 -1.66
CA GLY A 292 -17.79 4.22 -3.11
C GLY A 292 -16.34 4.17 -3.63
N ASN A 293 -15.91 5.22 -4.30
CA ASN A 293 -14.53 5.34 -4.79
C ASN A 293 -13.54 5.87 -3.74
N ARG A 294 -14.00 6.21 -2.54
CA ARG A 294 -13.18 6.73 -1.46
C ARG A 294 -13.02 5.71 -0.35
N THR A 295 -11.92 5.80 0.36
CA THR A 295 -11.70 5.10 1.64
C THR A 295 -11.08 6.09 2.61
N TYR A 296 -11.71 6.26 3.75
CA TYR A 296 -11.20 7.06 4.86
C TYR A 296 -10.54 6.14 5.87
N ARG A 297 -9.38 6.51 6.37
CA ARG A 297 -8.67 5.76 7.41
C ARG A 297 -8.14 6.70 8.47
N LEU A 298 -8.37 6.35 9.71
CA LEU A 298 -7.74 6.96 10.88
C LEU A 298 -6.92 5.89 11.57
N SER A 299 -5.63 6.15 11.79
CA SER A 299 -4.72 5.22 12.47
C SER A 299 -3.97 5.94 13.56
N THR A 300 -3.76 5.29 14.69
CA THR A 300 -2.90 5.77 15.77
C THR A 300 -2.07 4.64 16.32
N TYR A 301 -0.86 4.96 16.77
CA TYR A 301 0.00 4.02 17.46
C TYR A 301 0.76 4.70 18.60
N LYS A 302 1.15 3.90 19.58
CA LYS A 302 2.05 4.29 20.65
C LYS A 302 3.09 3.20 20.84
N TYR A 303 4.35 3.57 20.74
CA TYR A 303 5.50 2.72 20.98
C TYR A 303 6.26 3.25 22.21
N SER A 304 6.67 2.34 23.10
CA SER A 304 7.50 2.68 24.26
C SER A 304 8.59 1.65 24.43
N TYR A 305 9.76 2.09 24.89
CA TYR A 305 10.89 1.22 25.18
C TYR A 305 11.60 1.65 26.45
N ASN A 306 12.28 0.68 27.11
CA ASN A 306 13.22 0.87 28.21
C ASN A 306 14.48 0.08 27.90
N GLN A 307 15.64 0.64 28.22
CA GLN A 307 16.93 -0.04 28.14
C GLN A 307 17.89 0.48 29.19
N LEU A 308 18.75 -0.39 29.71
CA LEU A 308 19.88 -0.01 30.53
C LEU A 308 21.09 0.28 29.65
N VAL A 309 21.73 1.41 29.87
CA VAL A 309 22.94 1.83 29.18
C VAL A 309 24.06 1.94 30.20
N PHE A 310 25.17 1.29 29.93
CA PHE A 310 26.34 1.28 30.82
C PHE A 310 27.40 2.23 30.29
N MET A 311 27.53 3.39 30.93
CA MET A 311 28.64 4.31 30.77
C MET A 311 29.02 4.76 32.16
N PRO A 312 30.25 4.78 32.58
CA PRO A 312 30.81 4.44 33.87
C PRO A 312 29.82 4.05 34.98
N ASN A 313 28.61 4.56 34.95
CA ASN A 313 27.45 4.14 35.76
C ASN A 313 26.31 3.67 34.88
N ALA A 314 25.51 2.72 35.36
CA ALA A 314 24.30 2.29 34.67
C ALA A 314 23.21 3.37 34.82
N PHE A 315 22.55 3.71 33.73
CA PHE A 315 21.35 4.55 33.73
C PHE A 315 20.28 3.99 32.83
N ARG A 316 19.03 4.29 33.13
CA ARG A 316 17.89 3.85 32.33
C ARG A 316 17.58 4.88 31.25
N SER A 317 17.68 4.48 29.99
CA SER A 317 17.18 5.25 28.85
C SER A 317 15.83 4.72 28.44
N SER A 318 14.83 5.58 28.35
CA SER A 318 13.49 5.21 27.93
C SER A 318 12.90 6.25 26.98
N GLY A 319 11.88 5.84 26.22
CA GLY A 319 11.20 6.78 25.34
C GLY A 319 9.83 6.28 24.90
N THR A 320 9.05 7.25 24.47
CA THR A 320 7.71 7.04 23.92
C THR A 320 7.58 7.78 22.60
N THR A 321 7.08 7.10 21.59
CA THR A 321 6.68 7.71 20.31
C THR A 321 5.22 7.41 20.06
N GLN A 322 4.43 8.44 19.80
CA GLN A 322 3.04 8.32 19.39
C GLN A 322 2.86 8.92 18.00
N GLY A 323 2.07 8.26 17.14
CA GLY A 323 1.75 8.80 15.83
C GLY A 323 0.26 8.66 15.54
N THR A 324 -0.30 9.65 14.85
CA THR A 324 -1.67 9.64 14.36
C THR A 324 -1.65 10.02 12.89
N GLU A 325 -2.32 9.24 12.05
CA GLU A 325 -2.44 9.45 10.61
C GLU A 325 -3.92 9.44 10.22
N PHE A 326 -4.36 10.49 9.53
CA PHE A 326 -5.62 10.49 8.81
C PHE A 326 -5.33 10.42 7.31
N ALA A 327 -5.90 9.44 6.63
CA ALA A 327 -5.70 9.20 5.20
C ALA A 327 -7.02 9.14 4.44
N VAL A 328 -7.01 9.70 3.24
CA VAL A 328 -8.10 9.59 2.26
C VAL A 328 -7.51 9.02 0.98
N GLU A 329 -8.00 7.87 0.55
CA GLU A 329 -7.72 7.29 -0.76
C GLU A 329 -8.91 7.52 -1.69
N GLN A 330 -8.68 8.06 -2.89
CA GLN A 330 -9.67 8.26 -3.94
C GLN A 330 -9.28 7.47 -5.19
N VAL A 331 -10.06 6.49 -5.59
CA VAL A 331 -9.87 5.80 -6.87
C VAL A 331 -10.17 6.77 -8.01
N LEU A 332 -9.14 7.05 -8.82
CA LEU A 332 -9.22 7.94 -9.98
C LEU A 332 -9.62 7.19 -11.24
N ASN A 333 -9.01 6.04 -11.44
CA ASN A 333 -9.26 5.20 -12.61
C ASN A 333 -9.16 3.72 -12.24
N ARG A 334 -10.06 2.93 -12.83
CA ARG A 334 -10.07 1.48 -12.71
C ARG A 334 -10.36 0.86 -14.06
N THR A 335 -9.58 -0.12 -14.43
CA THR A 335 -9.80 -1.00 -15.56
C THR A 335 -9.86 -2.45 -15.08
N SER A 336 -10.08 -3.41 -16.00
CA SER A 336 -9.98 -4.84 -15.64
C SER A 336 -8.58 -5.28 -15.20
N ARG A 337 -7.55 -4.48 -15.52
CA ARG A 337 -6.14 -4.84 -15.29
C ARG A 337 -5.39 -3.85 -14.41
N SER A 338 -5.99 -2.72 -14.06
CA SER A 338 -5.32 -1.71 -13.26
C SER A 338 -6.26 -0.91 -12.37
N LYS A 339 -5.71 -0.41 -11.28
CA LYS A 339 -6.36 0.54 -10.36
C LYS A 339 -5.38 1.65 -10.04
N THR A 340 -5.78 2.89 -10.26
CA THR A 340 -5.00 4.08 -9.90
C THR A 340 -5.77 4.88 -8.88
N SER A 341 -5.14 5.22 -7.76
CA SER A 341 -5.75 6.01 -6.69
C SER A 341 -4.87 7.21 -6.34
N ALA A 342 -5.48 8.35 -6.03
CA ALA A 342 -4.82 9.43 -5.31
C ALA A 342 -4.95 9.19 -3.81
N VAL A 343 -3.92 9.54 -3.06
CA VAL A 343 -3.88 9.42 -1.60
C VAL A 343 -3.48 10.77 -1.02
N ALA A 344 -4.19 11.21 0.02
CA ALA A 344 -3.82 12.36 0.82
C ALA A 344 -3.77 11.96 2.28
N LYS A 345 -2.72 12.40 3.00
CA LYS A 345 -2.56 12.08 4.43
C LYS A 345 -2.15 13.31 5.22
N VAL A 346 -2.59 13.33 6.47
CA VAL A 346 -2.05 14.19 7.53
C VAL A 346 -1.45 13.27 8.58
N ILE A 347 -0.19 13.51 8.93
CA ILE A 347 0.59 12.66 9.82
C ILE A 347 1.09 13.53 10.97
N HIS A 348 0.67 13.23 12.18
CA HIS A 348 1.14 13.87 13.40
C HIS A 348 1.93 12.88 14.23
N LYS A 349 3.10 13.31 14.77
CA LYS A 349 3.96 12.47 15.62
C LYS A 349 4.43 13.27 16.81
N GLU A 350 4.37 12.63 17.98
CA GLU A 350 4.91 13.14 19.24
C GLU A 350 5.95 12.16 19.77
N ARG A 351 6.99 12.70 20.39
CA ARG A 351 8.03 11.89 20.98
C ARG A 351 8.59 12.53 22.24
N HIS A 352 8.81 11.69 23.24
CA HIS A 352 9.40 11.99 24.51
C HIS A 352 10.51 11.00 24.84
N ASN A 353 11.63 11.47 25.33
CA ASN A 353 12.75 10.64 25.78
C ASN A 353 13.12 11.00 27.21
N TYR A 354 13.55 10.00 27.97
CA TYR A 354 13.85 10.11 29.38
C TYR A 354 15.20 9.48 29.70
N LEU A 355 15.89 10.02 30.69
CA LEU A 355 17.09 9.49 31.30
C LEU A 355 16.82 9.38 32.80
N ASP A 356 16.85 8.18 33.39
CA ASP A 356 16.47 7.90 34.78
C ASP A 356 15.16 8.59 35.18
N ASP A 357 14.14 8.50 34.31
CA ASP A 357 12.80 9.10 34.43
C ASP A 357 12.75 10.65 34.33
N VAL A 358 13.88 11.31 34.07
CA VAL A 358 13.91 12.75 33.79
C VAL A 358 13.73 12.97 32.27
N GLU A 359 12.73 13.76 31.92
CA GLU A 359 12.45 14.08 30.52
C GLU A 359 13.54 14.96 29.90
N LEU A 360 14.01 14.54 28.75
CA LEU A 360 14.97 15.28 27.94
C LEU A 360 14.26 16.27 27.02
N GLY A 361 13.85 17.43 27.53
CA GLY A 361 13.07 18.43 26.79
C GLY A 361 13.71 18.91 25.50
N VAL A 362 15.05 18.85 25.37
CA VAL A 362 15.77 19.14 24.12
C VAL A 362 15.51 18.08 23.01
N GLN A 363 15.03 16.92 23.40
CA GLN A 363 14.71 15.79 22.51
C GLN A 363 13.20 15.57 22.34
N GLU A 364 12.38 16.35 23.02
CA GLU A 364 10.94 16.38 22.81
C GLU A 364 10.63 16.87 21.40
N GLN A 365 9.63 16.24 20.73
CA GLN A 365 9.27 16.62 19.37
C GLN A 365 7.80 16.40 19.09
N HIS A 366 7.24 17.42 18.44
CA HIS A 366 5.89 17.40 17.89
C HIS A 366 5.98 17.79 16.41
N THR A 367 5.73 16.85 15.53
CA THR A 367 5.86 17.07 14.09
C THR A 367 4.55 16.81 13.39
N THR A 368 4.22 17.63 12.41
CA THR A 368 3.08 17.39 11.53
C THR A 368 3.52 17.49 10.08
N ALA A 369 3.07 16.54 9.27
CA ALA A 369 3.36 16.51 7.85
C ALA A 369 2.08 16.25 7.04
N VAL A 370 2.05 16.80 5.83
CA VAL A 370 1.05 16.49 4.82
C VAL A 370 1.71 15.67 3.72
N GLU A 371 1.05 14.61 3.29
CA GLU A 371 1.51 13.76 2.20
C GLU A 371 0.44 13.66 1.12
N VAL A 372 0.85 13.77 -0.13
CA VAL A 372 0.04 13.49 -1.31
C VAL A 372 0.75 12.48 -2.18
N GLY A 373 0.00 11.53 -2.75
CA GLY A 373 0.62 10.49 -3.54
C GLY A 373 -0.34 9.83 -4.54
N LEU A 374 0.26 9.00 -5.39
CA LEU A 374 -0.44 8.18 -6.38
C LEU A 374 -0.09 6.72 -6.14
N SER A 375 -1.11 5.91 -5.95
CA SER A 375 -1.00 4.45 -5.90
C SER A 375 -1.46 3.85 -7.22
N HIS A 376 -0.68 2.94 -7.77
CA HIS A 376 -1.02 2.22 -9.00
C HIS A 376 -0.80 0.73 -8.84
N ARG A 377 -1.88 -0.05 -9.00
CA ARG A 377 -1.84 -1.51 -9.09
C ARG A 377 -2.06 -1.94 -10.52
N GLN A 378 -1.20 -2.81 -11.05
CA GLN A 378 -1.28 -3.34 -12.40
C GLN A 378 -1.22 -4.87 -12.39
N TYR A 379 -2.09 -5.49 -13.17
CA TYR A 379 -2.08 -6.93 -13.46
C TYR A 379 -1.66 -7.13 -14.93
N SER A 380 -0.57 -7.82 -15.17
CA SER A 380 -0.03 -8.09 -16.51
C SER A 380 0.38 -9.55 -16.63
N GLY A 381 -0.47 -10.38 -17.21
CA GLY A 381 -0.24 -11.82 -17.28
C GLY A 381 -0.07 -12.43 -15.88
N ASN A 382 1.10 -13.00 -15.61
CA ASN A 382 1.45 -13.60 -14.31
C ASN A 382 2.10 -12.61 -13.33
N THR A 383 2.12 -11.32 -13.67
CA THR A 383 2.77 -10.28 -12.87
C THR A 383 1.73 -9.36 -12.23
N VAL A 384 1.91 -9.10 -10.94
CA VAL A 384 1.19 -8.06 -10.21
C VAL A 384 2.22 -7.05 -9.72
N SER A 385 1.98 -5.78 -9.96
CA SER A 385 2.79 -4.69 -9.44
C SER A 385 1.93 -3.70 -8.66
N ASP A 386 2.43 -3.30 -7.50
CA ASP A 386 1.88 -2.26 -6.65
C ASP A 386 2.96 -1.21 -6.46
N VAL A 387 2.68 0.03 -6.81
CA VAL A 387 3.63 1.14 -6.73
C VAL A 387 2.93 2.34 -6.10
N TYR A 388 3.60 2.97 -5.15
CA TYR A 388 3.15 4.19 -4.49
C TYR A 388 4.23 5.26 -4.60
N LEU A 389 3.91 6.35 -5.30
CA LEU A 389 4.73 7.55 -5.39
C LEU A 389 4.12 8.62 -4.51
N PHE A 390 4.93 9.27 -3.67
CA PHE A 390 4.44 10.31 -2.78
C PHE A 390 5.38 11.51 -2.66
N TYR A 391 4.78 12.62 -2.31
CA TYR A 391 5.45 13.82 -1.85
C TYR A 391 4.94 14.16 -0.45
N ARG A 392 5.86 14.37 0.50
CA ARG A 392 5.55 14.71 1.88
C ARG A 392 6.24 16.01 2.26
N GLN A 393 5.50 16.84 2.98
CA GLN A 393 6.01 18.11 3.50
C GLN A 393 5.66 18.27 4.95
N GLY A 394 6.64 18.58 5.78
CA GLY A 394 6.43 19.03 7.16
C GLY A 394 5.82 20.44 7.19
N ILE A 395 4.90 20.67 8.09
CA ILE A 395 4.19 21.94 8.23
C ILE A 395 4.28 22.47 9.66
N ASN A 396 4.21 23.79 9.81
CA ASN A 396 4.07 24.46 11.11
C ASN A 396 2.57 24.67 11.40
N GLY A 397 1.95 23.69 12.03
CA GLY A 397 0.51 23.70 12.33
C GLY A 397 0.02 22.36 12.82
N LEU A 398 -1.25 22.27 13.21
CA LEU A 398 -1.90 21.04 13.68
C LEU A 398 -1.10 20.36 14.81
N GLY A 399 -0.60 21.14 15.79
CA GLY A 399 0.16 20.64 16.93
C GLY A 399 1.67 20.54 16.72
N ALA A 400 2.19 20.85 15.54
CA ALA A 400 3.64 20.87 15.29
C ALA A 400 4.34 21.97 16.13
N GLN A 401 5.52 21.65 16.64
CA GLN A 401 6.41 22.59 17.31
C GLN A 401 7.67 22.75 16.47
N VAL A 402 7.84 23.93 15.86
CA VAL A 402 9.02 24.30 15.08
C VAL A 402 9.94 25.15 15.94
N ARG A 403 11.16 24.70 16.13
CA ARG A 403 12.15 25.42 16.95
C ARG A 403 12.90 26.46 16.09
N SER A 404 13.28 27.59 16.71
CA SER A 404 13.91 28.72 16.03
C SER A 404 15.26 28.41 15.35
N TRP A 405 15.96 27.36 15.80
CA TRP A 405 17.25 26.93 15.25
C TRP A 405 17.12 25.93 14.10
N GLU A 406 15.90 25.39 13.87
CA GLU A 406 15.67 24.43 12.79
C GLU A 406 15.90 25.09 11.42
N GLY A 407 16.63 24.39 10.57
CA GLY A 407 16.91 24.87 9.23
C GLY A 407 17.96 25.95 9.13
N LEU A 408 18.56 26.38 10.23
CA LEU A 408 19.72 27.28 10.21
C LEU A 408 20.99 26.47 9.98
N SER A 409 21.83 26.90 9.03
CA SER A 409 23.02 26.14 8.61
C SER A 409 22.68 24.69 8.26
N ASP A 410 23.38 23.73 8.83
CA ASP A 410 23.17 22.29 8.66
C ASP A 410 22.24 21.66 9.70
N ASN A 411 21.50 22.47 10.43
CA ASN A 411 20.60 21.92 11.45
C ASN A 411 19.38 21.22 10.82
N PRO A 412 18.93 20.12 11.40
CA PRO A 412 17.72 19.47 10.98
C PRO A 412 16.47 20.34 11.19
N THR A 413 15.38 20.14 10.42
CA THR A 413 14.11 20.86 10.57
C THR A 413 12.90 19.96 10.45
N THR A 414 11.83 20.30 11.12
CA THR A 414 10.52 19.66 10.97
C THR A 414 9.79 20.10 9.69
N LEU A 415 10.22 21.23 9.09
CA LEU A 415 9.61 21.78 7.87
C LEU A 415 10.25 21.22 6.59
N TYR A 416 10.06 19.98 6.32
CA TYR A 416 10.71 19.23 5.25
C TYR A 416 9.94 19.09 3.95
N LYS A 417 10.66 18.83 2.83
CA LYS A 417 10.11 18.37 1.55
C LYS A 417 10.80 17.08 1.16
N MET A 418 10.06 16.05 0.94
CA MET A 418 10.58 14.73 0.63
C MET A 418 9.70 14.11 -0.44
N ALA A 419 10.32 13.47 -1.42
CA ALA A 419 9.65 12.57 -2.34
C ALA A 419 10.03 11.13 -2.02
N GLY A 420 9.13 10.19 -2.30
CA GLY A 420 9.43 8.77 -2.11
C GLY A 420 8.68 7.89 -3.08
N LEU A 421 9.27 6.75 -3.31
CA LEU A 421 8.70 5.69 -4.14
C LEU A 421 8.82 4.37 -3.40
N GLU A 422 7.71 3.66 -3.23
CA GLU A 422 7.71 2.33 -2.64
C GLU A 422 6.80 1.40 -3.42
N GLY A 423 7.07 0.11 -3.36
CA GLY A 423 6.24 -0.85 -4.03
C GLY A 423 6.73 -2.28 -4.00
N GLN A 424 5.93 -3.12 -4.64
CA GLN A 424 6.19 -4.54 -4.80
C GLN A 424 5.84 -4.97 -6.22
N ILE A 425 6.69 -5.83 -6.79
CA ILE A 425 6.42 -6.53 -8.04
C ILE A 425 6.51 -8.02 -7.75
N GLN A 426 5.46 -8.75 -8.08
CA GLN A 426 5.40 -10.20 -7.92
C GLN A 426 5.08 -10.84 -9.26
N THR A 427 5.88 -11.82 -9.67
CA THR A 427 5.66 -12.53 -10.94
C THR A 427 5.84 -14.03 -10.76
N GLY A 428 4.96 -14.78 -11.41
CA GLY A 428 5.12 -16.22 -11.54
C GLY A 428 6.28 -16.56 -12.47
N VAL A 429 7.24 -17.34 -12.00
CA VAL A 429 8.40 -17.78 -12.79
C VAL A 429 8.42 -19.29 -12.89
N ARG A 430 8.79 -19.81 -14.07
CA ARG A 430 8.94 -21.25 -14.25
C ARG A 430 10.34 -21.68 -13.84
N MET A 431 10.43 -22.57 -12.85
CA MET A 431 11.68 -23.14 -12.34
C MET A 431 11.68 -24.65 -12.63
N GLY A 432 12.28 -25.03 -13.77
CA GLY A 432 12.19 -26.41 -14.28
C GLY A 432 10.73 -26.79 -14.61
N HIS A 433 10.21 -27.84 -13.97
CA HIS A 433 8.83 -28.29 -14.12
C HIS A 433 7.85 -27.67 -13.11
N LYS A 434 8.32 -26.83 -12.18
CA LYS A 434 7.51 -26.21 -11.13
C LYS A 434 7.30 -24.72 -11.39
N GLN A 435 6.20 -24.21 -10.88
CA GLN A 435 5.92 -22.78 -10.88
C GLN A 435 6.36 -22.20 -9.54
N GLY A 436 7.30 -21.29 -9.59
CA GLY A 436 7.75 -20.50 -8.47
C GLY A 436 7.26 -19.06 -8.56
N THR A 437 7.68 -18.25 -7.62
CA THR A 437 7.36 -16.83 -7.55
C THR A 437 8.64 -16.03 -7.34
N TYR A 438 8.83 -14.99 -8.14
CA TYR A 438 9.79 -13.95 -7.89
C TYR A 438 9.07 -12.73 -7.31
N THR A 439 9.60 -12.19 -6.21
CA THR A 439 9.07 -10.99 -5.56
C THR A 439 10.19 -9.98 -5.39
N MET A 440 10.00 -8.77 -5.90
CA MET A 440 10.84 -7.62 -5.65
C MET A 440 10.06 -6.62 -4.79
N ARG A 441 10.64 -6.20 -3.66
CA ARG A 441 10.14 -5.07 -2.85
C ARG A 441 11.16 -3.97 -2.86
N PHE A 442 10.72 -2.75 -2.99
CA PHE A 442 11.60 -1.60 -3.00
C PHE A 442 10.99 -0.42 -2.26
N ARG A 443 11.85 0.37 -1.68
CA ARG A 443 11.50 1.66 -1.09
C ARG A 443 12.62 2.64 -1.30
N SER A 444 12.27 3.90 -1.58
CA SER A 444 13.21 5.00 -1.70
C SER A 444 12.65 6.27 -1.11
N GLN A 445 13.55 7.15 -0.72
CA GLN A 445 13.28 8.47 -0.15
C GLN A 445 14.32 9.45 -0.66
N PHE A 446 13.87 10.62 -1.08
CA PHE A 446 14.72 11.67 -1.65
C PHE A 446 14.41 13.01 -0.99
N THR A 447 15.44 13.66 -0.51
CA THR A 447 15.41 15.03 0.01
C THR A 447 16.78 15.65 -0.13
N ASP A 448 16.84 16.97 -0.25
CA ASP A 448 18.07 17.77 -0.28
C ASP A 448 18.44 18.33 1.10
N GLN A 449 17.68 17.99 2.13
CA GLN A 449 17.75 18.63 3.43
C GLN A 449 18.09 17.64 4.52
N ARG A 450 18.79 18.13 5.55
CA ARG A 450 19.14 17.30 6.71
C ARG A 450 17.90 16.95 7.47
N LEU A 451 17.70 15.67 7.66
CA LEU A 451 16.57 15.11 8.34
C LEU A 451 16.95 14.71 9.76
N PHE A 452 16.02 14.82 10.68
CA PHE A 452 16.21 14.21 11.98
C PHE A 452 15.91 12.69 11.89
N GLY A 453 16.50 11.70 12.61
CA GLY A 453 16.49 10.24 12.35
C GLY A 453 15.18 9.49 12.49
N THR A 454 14.12 10.03 13.07
CA THR A 454 12.84 9.35 13.00
C THR A 454 12.28 9.30 11.59
N ASP A 455 12.81 10.13 10.72
CA ASP A 455 12.36 10.24 9.37
C ASP A 455 13.53 10.09 8.37
N GLN A 456 14.78 9.82 8.86
CA GLN A 456 15.89 9.34 8.03
C GLN A 456 15.58 7.97 7.47
N PHE A 457 16.10 7.70 6.30
CA PHE A 457 16.06 6.41 5.69
C PHE A 457 17.08 5.48 6.34
N SER A 458 16.65 4.32 6.81
CA SER A 458 17.50 3.37 7.52
C SER A 458 17.57 2.03 6.79
N ILE A 459 18.78 1.47 6.68
CA ILE A 459 19.04 0.14 6.14
C ILE A 459 19.89 -0.71 7.10
N GLY A 460 19.80 -2.04 6.99
CA GLY A 460 20.58 -2.98 7.80
C GLY A 460 19.73 -3.76 8.80
N GLY A 461 18.61 -4.32 8.37
CA GLY A 461 17.77 -5.18 9.19
C GLY A 461 16.75 -5.94 8.39
N ARG A 462 15.96 -6.77 9.05
CA ARG A 462 14.95 -7.68 8.47
C ARG A 462 14.00 -6.99 7.47
N TYR A 463 13.69 -5.72 7.69
CA TYR A 463 12.68 -4.98 6.92
C TYR A 463 13.27 -4.14 5.80
N SER A 464 14.61 -4.08 5.67
CA SER A 464 15.29 -3.31 4.62
C SER A 464 16.29 -4.17 3.84
N VAL A 465 17.45 -4.48 4.41
CA VAL A 465 18.45 -5.36 3.83
C VAL A 465 18.62 -6.56 4.75
N ARG A 466 18.02 -7.71 4.37
CA ARG A 466 18.11 -8.95 5.15
C ARG A 466 19.55 -9.48 5.11
N GLY A 467 19.96 -10.17 6.17
CA GLY A 467 21.35 -10.62 6.36
C GLY A 467 22.10 -9.80 7.38
N PHE A 468 21.48 -8.72 7.90
CA PHE A 468 21.98 -7.90 9.00
C PHE A 468 21.08 -8.03 10.23
N SER A 469 21.69 -8.00 11.42
CA SER A 469 20.96 -8.18 12.69
C SER A 469 19.96 -7.07 12.97
N GLY A 470 20.23 -5.87 12.45
CA GLY A 470 19.49 -4.68 12.76
C GLY A 470 19.93 -4.02 14.08
N GLU A 471 20.94 -4.52 14.77
CA GLU A 471 21.50 -3.87 15.98
C GLU A 471 22.22 -2.59 15.61
N GLU A 472 22.96 -2.58 14.52
CA GLU A 472 23.48 -1.39 13.87
C GLU A 472 22.80 -1.17 12.52
N THR A 473 22.59 0.08 12.13
CA THR A 473 21.97 0.45 10.87
C THR A 473 22.69 1.64 10.23
N LEU A 474 22.78 1.65 8.91
CA LEU A 474 23.18 2.85 8.18
C LEU A 474 21.97 3.73 7.90
N ARG A 475 22.15 5.04 8.03
CA ARG A 475 21.08 6.02 7.89
C ARG A 475 21.49 7.17 7.02
N GLY A 476 20.53 7.76 6.34
CA GLY A 476 20.73 8.96 5.56
C GLY A 476 19.44 9.74 5.39
N ASP A 477 19.57 10.96 4.95
CA ASP A 477 18.42 11.81 4.66
C ASP A 477 17.68 11.27 3.43
N SER A 478 18.43 10.70 2.51
CA SER A 478 17.93 9.99 1.33
C SER A 478 18.45 8.55 1.33
N GLY A 479 17.73 7.68 0.63
CA GLY A 479 18.16 6.31 0.52
C GLY A 479 17.22 5.46 -0.33
N TYR A 480 17.66 4.25 -0.61
CA TYR A 480 16.81 3.20 -1.17
C TYR A 480 17.24 1.83 -0.66
N TYR A 481 16.30 0.89 -0.68
CA TYR A 481 16.61 -0.53 -0.67
C TYR A 481 15.75 -1.28 -1.69
N VAL A 482 16.29 -2.42 -2.14
CA VAL A 482 15.59 -3.40 -2.97
C VAL A 482 15.81 -4.78 -2.36
N GLN A 483 14.70 -5.45 -2.04
CA GLN A 483 14.68 -6.85 -1.63
C GLN A 483 14.26 -7.71 -2.80
N ASN A 484 15.05 -8.73 -3.12
CA ASN A 484 14.73 -9.70 -4.16
C ASN A 484 14.56 -11.07 -3.54
N GLU A 485 13.53 -11.80 -3.95
CA GLU A 485 13.24 -13.12 -3.41
C GLU A 485 12.68 -14.04 -4.48
N TRP A 486 13.24 -15.24 -4.56
CA TRP A 486 12.74 -16.35 -5.36
C TRP A 486 12.24 -17.44 -4.43
N ALA A 487 10.97 -17.80 -4.58
CA ALA A 487 10.29 -18.79 -3.75
C ALA A 487 9.71 -19.91 -4.60
N LEU A 488 9.82 -21.15 -4.13
CA LEU A 488 9.33 -22.34 -4.82
C LEU A 488 8.38 -23.13 -3.93
N PRO A 489 7.05 -23.01 -4.10
CA PRO A 489 6.10 -23.69 -3.24
C PRO A 489 6.03 -25.20 -3.51
N PHE A 490 5.94 -25.97 -2.42
CA PHE A 490 5.72 -27.42 -2.41
C PHE A 490 4.48 -27.74 -1.57
N ARG A 491 3.88 -28.92 -1.82
CA ARG A 491 2.75 -29.45 -1.04
C ARG A 491 1.66 -28.42 -0.79
N LYS A 492 1.17 -27.76 -1.86
CA LYS A 492 0.13 -26.71 -1.77
C LYS A 492 0.50 -25.57 -0.81
N GLN A 493 1.75 -25.12 -0.84
CA GLN A 493 2.31 -24.04 0.00
C GLN A 493 2.55 -24.41 1.48
N GLN A 494 2.39 -25.65 1.89
CA GLN A 494 2.76 -26.08 3.24
C GLN A 494 4.26 -25.91 3.51
N VAL A 495 5.09 -25.99 2.46
CA VAL A 495 6.52 -25.75 2.51
C VAL A 495 6.94 -24.93 1.31
N THR A 496 7.47 -23.75 1.53
CA THR A 496 7.92 -22.83 0.48
C THR A 496 9.34 -22.36 0.80
N PRO A 497 10.38 -23.08 0.36
CA PRO A 497 11.74 -22.57 0.44
C PRO A 497 11.90 -21.33 -0.44
N TYR A 498 12.76 -20.42 0.01
CA TYR A 498 13.09 -19.21 -0.72
C TYR A 498 14.56 -18.82 -0.53
N VAL A 499 15.06 -18.05 -1.46
CA VAL A 499 16.36 -17.40 -1.43
C VAL A 499 16.20 -15.95 -1.85
N GLY A 500 16.96 -15.05 -1.23
CA GLY A 500 16.91 -13.63 -1.55
C GLY A 500 18.28 -12.96 -1.49
N VAL A 501 18.41 -11.87 -2.23
CA VAL A 501 19.55 -10.95 -2.19
C VAL A 501 19.03 -9.54 -2.16
N ASP A 502 19.44 -8.79 -1.15
CA ASP A 502 18.96 -7.44 -0.89
C ASP A 502 20.12 -6.45 -0.96
N ILE A 503 19.81 -5.26 -1.46
CA ILE A 503 20.75 -4.15 -1.50
C ILE A 503 20.10 -2.89 -0.94
N GLY A 504 20.86 -2.07 -0.22
CA GLY A 504 20.46 -0.77 0.25
C GLY A 504 21.61 0.23 0.21
N HIS A 505 21.26 1.48 -0.02
CA HIS A 505 22.20 2.59 -0.04
C HIS A 505 21.53 3.83 0.55
N VAL A 506 22.29 4.60 1.33
CA VAL A 506 21.85 5.84 1.96
C VAL A 506 22.84 6.97 1.64
N TRP A 507 22.34 8.20 1.58
CA TRP A 507 23.17 9.39 1.36
C TRP A 507 22.50 10.64 1.94
N GLY A 508 23.24 11.74 1.93
CA GLY A 508 22.83 13.05 2.44
C GLY A 508 23.72 13.53 3.58
N PRO A 509 23.55 14.78 4.03
CA PRO A 509 24.38 15.39 5.06
C PRO A 509 24.52 14.58 6.35
N SER A 510 23.50 13.81 6.71
CA SER A 510 23.53 12.96 7.92
C SER A 510 24.43 11.74 7.81
N THR A 511 25.00 11.44 6.62
CA THR A 511 25.87 10.27 6.42
C THR A 511 27.36 10.55 6.66
N GLU A 512 27.75 11.81 6.86
CA GLU A 512 29.16 12.24 6.94
C GLU A 512 29.95 11.58 8.09
N THR A 513 29.27 11.20 9.17
CA THR A 513 29.91 10.65 10.37
C THR A 513 29.79 9.13 10.50
N GLN A 514 29.15 8.45 9.55
CA GLN A 514 28.98 7.00 9.63
C GLN A 514 30.05 6.24 8.84
N VAL A 515 30.22 4.96 9.16
CA VAL A 515 31.31 4.11 8.61
C VAL A 515 31.18 3.83 7.11
N GLY A 516 30.03 4.15 6.49
CA GLY A 516 29.78 3.97 5.06
C GLY A 516 28.31 3.98 4.72
N ASN A 517 27.94 3.71 3.46
CA ASN A 517 26.61 4.02 2.94
C ASN A 517 25.89 2.85 2.26
N THR A 518 26.54 1.68 2.09
CA THR A 518 25.96 0.58 1.28
C THR A 518 26.02 -0.74 2.04
N LEU A 519 24.90 -1.45 2.03
CA LEU A 519 24.79 -2.82 2.54
C LEU A 519 24.25 -3.75 1.44
N VAL A 520 24.79 -4.95 1.36
CA VAL A 520 24.26 -6.06 0.55
C VAL A 520 24.17 -7.29 1.44
N GLY A 521 23.00 -7.91 1.48
CA GLY A 521 22.77 -9.10 2.29
C GLY A 521 22.10 -10.23 1.51
N GLY A 522 22.35 -11.44 1.96
CA GLY A 522 21.74 -12.66 1.44
C GLY A 522 20.86 -13.32 2.48
N VAL A 523 19.82 -14.00 2.04
CA VAL A 523 18.93 -14.76 2.92
C VAL A 523 18.50 -16.06 2.24
N VAL A 524 18.42 -17.12 3.03
CA VAL A 524 17.78 -18.37 2.66
C VAL A 524 16.77 -18.73 3.76
N GLY A 525 15.62 -19.21 3.37
CA GLY A 525 14.58 -19.52 4.34
C GLY A 525 13.55 -20.51 3.84
N VAL A 526 12.67 -20.86 4.73
CA VAL A 526 11.48 -21.67 4.44
C VAL A 526 10.30 -21.11 5.21
N ARG A 527 9.17 -20.96 4.50
CA ARG A 527 7.89 -20.57 5.09
C ARG A 527 6.79 -21.51 4.63
N GLY A 528 5.70 -21.50 5.35
CA GLY A 528 4.56 -22.34 5.00
C GLY A 528 3.45 -22.28 6.02
N THR A 529 2.52 -23.24 5.87
CA THR A 529 1.38 -23.41 6.77
C THR A 529 1.38 -24.82 7.37
N VAL A 530 0.93 -24.92 8.62
CA VAL A 530 0.65 -26.19 9.30
C VAL A 530 -0.83 -26.19 9.65
N GLY A 531 -1.57 -27.11 9.04
CA GLY A 531 -3.03 -27.02 9.05
C GLY A 531 -3.51 -25.79 8.27
N ASP A 532 -4.64 -25.22 8.69
CA ASP A 532 -5.24 -24.05 8.07
C ASP A 532 -4.91 -22.73 8.82
N ASP A 533 -4.50 -22.83 10.08
CA ASP A 533 -4.45 -21.70 11.00
C ASP A 533 -3.04 -21.28 11.42
N VAL A 534 -2.02 -22.15 11.27
CA VAL A 534 -0.67 -21.87 11.73
C VAL A 534 0.24 -21.55 10.55
N ASN A 535 0.85 -20.36 10.55
CA ASN A 535 1.87 -19.98 9.57
C ASN A 535 3.22 -19.88 10.24
N TYR A 536 4.28 -20.25 9.50
CA TYR A 536 5.64 -20.13 9.96
C TYR A 536 6.58 -19.57 8.88
N ASP A 537 7.62 -18.90 9.31
CA ASP A 537 8.73 -18.43 8.47
C ASP A 537 10.02 -18.52 9.29
N VAL A 538 11.01 -19.25 8.78
CA VAL A 538 12.33 -19.37 9.38
C VAL A 538 13.38 -19.09 8.32
N SER A 539 14.34 -18.24 8.63
CA SER A 539 15.40 -17.89 7.70
C SER A 539 16.75 -17.69 8.37
N LEU A 540 17.79 -17.84 7.56
CA LEU A 540 19.16 -17.53 7.88
C LEU A 540 19.66 -16.49 6.88
N GLY A 541 20.10 -15.35 7.40
CA GLY A 541 20.71 -14.28 6.63
C GLY A 541 22.22 -14.18 6.88
N THR A 542 22.94 -13.59 5.94
CA THR A 542 24.36 -13.30 6.04
C THR A 542 24.70 -11.98 5.32
N PRO A 543 25.59 -11.15 5.88
CA PRO A 543 26.14 -10.01 5.16
C PRO A 543 26.99 -10.47 3.96
N ILE A 544 26.71 -9.93 2.76
CA ILE A 544 27.52 -10.16 1.56
C ILE A 544 28.53 -9.02 1.40
N LYS A 545 28.08 -7.78 1.62
CA LYS A 545 28.92 -6.58 1.58
C LYS A 545 28.50 -5.62 2.67
N LYS A 546 29.46 -5.17 3.47
CA LYS A 546 29.30 -4.14 4.50
C LYS A 546 30.52 -3.20 4.52
N PRO A 547 30.40 -1.96 5.03
CA PRO A 547 31.55 -1.12 5.30
C PRO A 547 32.48 -1.72 6.36
N GLU A 548 33.75 -1.32 6.31
CA GLU A 548 34.68 -1.60 7.39
C GLU A 548 34.23 -0.88 8.67
N GLY A 549 34.32 -1.55 9.81
CA GLY A 549 33.84 -0.99 11.08
C GLY A 549 32.33 -1.14 11.35
N PHE A 550 31.54 -1.58 10.38
CA PHE A 550 30.11 -1.85 10.63
C PHE A 550 29.95 -3.17 11.40
N ASP A 551 29.34 -3.09 12.59
CA ASP A 551 29.14 -4.25 13.46
C ASP A 551 27.84 -4.99 13.13
N THR A 552 27.94 -6.29 12.91
CA THR A 552 26.79 -7.18 12.70
C THR A 552 27.20 -8.63 12.84
N ASP A 553 26.26 -9.46 13.27
CA ASP A 553 26.45 -10.91 13.32
C ASP A 553 26.70 -11.47 11.90
N THR A 554 27.62 -12.42 11.76
CA THR A 554 27.91 -13.08 10.47
C THR A 554 26.78 -13.99 10.00
N ARG A 555 25.92 -14.44 10.92
CA ARG A 555 24.74 -15.27 10.67
C ARG A 555 23.56 -14.73 11.48
N VAL A 556 22.53 -14.30 10.79
CA VAL A 556 21.34 -13.71 11.39
C VAL A 556 20.15 -14.64 11.22
N TRP A 557 19.74 -15.26 12.31
CA TRP A 557 18.55 -16.09 12.33
C TRP A 557 17.31 -15.24 12.50
N ALA A 558 16.29 -15.52 11.70
CA ALA A 558 14.99 -14.91 11.84
C ALA A 558 13.90 -15.98 11.84
N PHE A 559 12.97 -15.88 12.77
CA PHE A 559 11.76 -16.68 12.76
C PHE A 559 10.51 -15.86 13.01
N ARG A 560 9.39 -16.36 12.53
CA ARG A 560 8.03 -15.88 12.82
C ARG A 560 7.09 -17.07 12.82
N GLY A 561 6.30 -17.20 13.85
CA GLY A 561 5.16 -18.11 13.94
C GLY A 561 3.88 -17.31 14.18
N SER A 562 2.77 -17.66 13.52
CA SER A 562 1.48 -17.03 13.79
C SER A 562 0.35 -18.06 13.75
N TYR A 563 -0.59 -17.91 14.65
CA TYR A 563 -1.84 -18.66 14.73
C TYR A 563 -3.00 -17.69 14.41
N GLN A 564 -3.87 -18.08 13.49
CA GLN A 564 -5.06 -17.32 13.08
C GLN A 564 -6.33 -17.98 13.62
N PHE A 565 -7.30 -17.19 14.04
CA PHE A 565 -8.60 -17.66 14.57
C PHE A 565 -9.75 -16.72 14.20
#